data_ad168540b0201a931aab719adf144e60
#
_entry.id   ad168540b0201a931aab719adf144e60
#
_cell.length_a   1.000
_cell.length_b   1.000
_cell.length_c   1.000
_cell.angle_alpha   90.00
_cell.angle_beta   90.00
_cell.angle_gamma   90.00
#
_symmetry.space_group_name_H-M   'P 1'
#
loop_
_entity.id
_entity.type
_entity.pdbx_description
1 polymer ?
#
loop_
_entity_poly.entity_id
_entity_poly.type
_entity_poly.pdbx_seq_one_letter_code
_entity_poly.pdbx_strand_id
1 'polypeptide(L)'
;HLNEEQESSRQPLTRRFIVTEALFERDGTITHLPQIVELKKKYKFRMVLDESYSAGILGNTGRGLTELQNVDPDDVDIIVGNLAIAFSTAGGFCASTKEIVKHQRINGLSFVFSAAMPVMMANGSTVAMDLLDGDLSVFERLRENTSILRNALAPISAITITSSPESPLLHVQLRPSEDDTNLAVLYSDPKAHASWMASQQEVLKKIERLALNQGVWISRNPHIPSIRAELDQGPWARPSLRIIATSALSPAEMRQAADIVRASIVSVLGS
;
A
#
# COMPACT_ATOMS: atom_id res chain seq x y z
N HIS A 1 25.10 13.54 -4.74
CA HIS A 1 26.02 13.53 -3.58
C HIS A 1 26.65 12.15 -3.34
N LEU A 2 25.93 11.01 -3.47
CA LEU A 2 26.52 9.68 -3.22
C LEU A 2 27.52 9.22 -4.30
N ASN A 3 27.51 9.79 -5.49
CA ASN A 3 28.43 9.42 -6.58
C ASN A 3 29.76 10.17 -6.54
N GLU A 4 29.77 11.42 -6.11
CA GLU A 4 30.98 12.26 -6.10
C GLU A 4 32.00 11.79 -5.08
N GLU A 5 31.56 11.27 -3.92
CA GLU A 5 32.44 10.70 -2.90
C GLU A 5 33.03 9.34 -3.30
N GLN A 6 32.43 8.61 -4.23
CA GLN A 6 32.87 7.27 -4.65
C GLN A 6 33.74 7.27 -5.92
N GLU A 7 33.70 8.30 -6.75
CA GLU A 7 34.65 8.44 -7.85
C GLU A 7 36.09 8.72 -7.36
N SER A 8 36.21 9.29 -6.15
CA SER A 8 37.50 9.55 -5.53
C SER A 8 38.14 8.35 -4.81
N SER A 9 37.38 7.30 -4.50
CA SER A 9 37.87 6.08 -3.86
C SER A 9 37.87 4.91 -4.85
N ARG A 10 39.03 4.34 -5.14
CA ARG A 10 39.20 3.11 -5.95
C ARG A 10 38.64 1.85 -5.25
N GLN A 11 37.61 1.98 -4.42
CA GLN A 11 36.95 0.84 -3.79
C GLN A 11 35.97 0.16 -4.76
N PRO A 12 35.88 -1.17 -4.75
CA PRO A 12 34.93 -1.89 -5.59
C PRO A 12 33.51 -1.43 -5.27
N LEU A 13 32.69 -1.24 -6.32
CA LEU A 13 31.27 -0.87 -6.17
C LEU A 13 30.59 -1.87 -5.24
N THR A 14 30.18 -1.41 -4.07
CA THR A 14 29.29 -2.19 -3.20
C THR A 14 27.98 -2.42 -3.91
N ARG A 15 27.41 -3.61 -3.75
CA ARG A 15 26.06 -3.92 -4.31
C ARG A 15 25.06 -2.99 -3.65
N ARG A 16 24.36 -2.21 -4.47
CA ARG A 16 23.36 -1.24 -4.02
C ARG A 16 21.99 -1.70 -4.45
N PHE A 17 21.02 -1.59 -3.57
CA PHE A 17 19.64 -1.96 -3.84
C PHE A 17 18.71 -0.77 -3.58
N ILE A 18 17.72 -0.63 -4.46
CA ILE A 18 16.50 0.12 -4.20
C ILE A 18 15.46 -0.93 -3.81
N VAL A 19 14.88 -0.79 -2.62
CA VAL A 19 13.79 -1.66 -2.15
C VAL A 19 12.58 -0.77 -1.94
N THR A 20 11.48 -1.06 -2.60
CA THR A 20 10.25 -0.28 -2.51
C THR A 20 9.02 -1.18 -2.64
N GLU A 21 7.90 -0.72 -2.10
CA GLU A 21 6.59 -1.31 -2.36
C GLU A 21 5.99 -0.70 -3.63
N ALA A 22 5.24 -1.49 -4.39
CA ALA A 22 4.46 -1.02 -5.53
C ALA A 22 3.27 -0.17 -5.08
N LEU A 23 2.56 -0.68 -4.09
CA LEU A 23 1.49 0.00 -3.36
C LEU A 23 1.80 -0.07 -1.87
N PHE A 24 2.01 1.08 -1.25
CA PHE A 24 2.30 1.17 0.17
C PHE A 24 1.05 0.91 1.01
N GLU A 25 1.10 -0.13 1.84
CA GLU A 25 -0.01 -0.44 2.76
C GLU A 25 -0.29 0.71 3.73
N ARG A 26 0.75 1.42 4.13
CA ARG A 26 0.70 2.40 5.21
C ARG A 26 -0.14 3.65 4.88
N ASP A 27 -0.16 4.06 3.61
CA ASP A 27 -0.81 5.29 3.17
C ASP A 27 -1.59 5.15 1.85
N GLY A 28 -1.50 3.99 1.19
CA GLY A 28 -2.17 3.71 -0.06
C GLY A 28 -1.55 4.41 -1.27
N THR A 29 -0.34 4.97 -1.15
CA THR A 29 0.36 5.59 -2.29
C THR A 29 0.96 4.53 -3.21
N ILE A 30 1.07 4.87 -4.48
CA ILE A 30 1.64 4.02 -5.52
C ILE A 30 2.98 4.60 -5.95
N THR A 31 3.99 3.73 -6.03
CA THR A 31 5.34 4.10 -6.48
C THR A 31 5.36 4.55 -7.94
N HIS A 32 6.11 5.60 -8.25
CA HIS A 32 6.39 6.02 -9.63
C HIS A 32 7.52 5.17 -10.23
N LEU A 33 7.17 3.96 -10.68
CA LEU A 33 8.10 2.94 -11.11
C LEU A 33 9.01 3.37 -12.28
N PRO A 34 8.51 4.04 -13.36
CA PRO A 34 9.36 4.47 -14.46
C PRO A 34 10.54 5.35 -14.01
N GLN A 35 10.28 6.31 -13.12
CA GLN A 35 11.32 7.21 -12.61
C GLN A 35 12.36 6.46 -11.77
N ILE A 36 11.94 5.48 -10.97
CA ILE A 36 12.87 4.66 -10.18
C ILE A 36 13.71 3.77 -11.08
N VAL A 37 13.13 3.21 -12.14
CA VAL A 37 13.86 2.42 -13.16
C VAL A 37 14.92 3.28 -13.85
N GLU A 38 14.62 4.52 -14.21
CA GLU A 38 15.60 5.46 -14.76
C GLU A 38 16.76 5.71 -13.78
N LEU A 39 16.45 5.99 -12.51
CA LEU A 39 17.47 6.18 -11.47
C LEU A 39 18.30 4.91 -11.24
N LYS A 40 17.64 3.74 -11.20
CA LYS A 40 18.31 2.44 -11.10
C LYS A 40 19.34 2.27 -12.22
N LYS A 41 18.93 2.51 -13.48
CA LYS A 41 19.83 2.39 -14.65
C LYS A 41 20.98 3.39 -14.59
N LYS A 42 20.67 4.67 -14.25
CA LYS A 42 21.65 5.76 -14.16
C LYS A 42 22.74 5.49 -13.12
N TYR A 43 22.33 5.04 -11.92
CA TYR A 43 23.24 4.87 -10.79
C TYR A 43 23.68 3.42 -10.55
N LYS A 44 23.33 2.49 -11.45
CA LYS A 44 23.69 1.06 -11.41
C LYS A 44 23.24 0.37 -10.11
N PHE A 45 22.03 0.65 -9.67
CA PHE A 45 21.38 -0.06 -8.57
C PHE A 45 20.69 -1.33 -9.07
N ARG A 46 20.48 -2.27 -8.15
CA ARG A 46 19.51 -3.35 -8.30
C ARG A 46 18.21 -2.95 -7.63
N MET A 47 17.11 -3.49 -8.12
CA MET A 47 15.77 -3.15 -7.62
C MET A 47 15.04 -4.37 -7.10
N VAL A 48 14.47 -4.24 -5.89
CA VAL A 48 13.49 -5.16 -5.34
C VAL A 48 12.16 -4.42 -5.26
N LEU A 49 11.16 -4.93 -5.95
CA LEU A 49 9.79 -4.40 -5.94
C LEU A 49 8.89 -5.35 -5.17
N ASP A 50 8.28 -4.86 -4.12
CA ASP A 50 7.27 -5.61 -3.36
C ASP A 50 5.87 -5.33 -3.93
N GLU A 51 5.31 -6.36 -4.57
CA GLU A 51 3.99 -6.38 -5.18
C GLU A 51 2.91 -7.00 -4.25
N SER A 52 3.16 -7.09 -2.95
CA SER A 52 2.25 -7.76 -2.01
C SER A 52 0.85 -7.19 -2.00
N TYR A 53 0.70 -5.88 -2.22
CA TYR A 53 -0.57 -5.18 -2.28
C TYR A 53 -0.98 -4.77 -3.71
N SER A 54 -0.27 -5.23 -4.73
CA SER A 54 -0.49 -4.83 -6.12
C SER A 54 -0.67 -6.01 -7.07
N ALA A 55 0.04 -7.11 -6.87
CA ALA A 55 -0.17 -8.34 -7.65
C ALA A 55 -1.57 -8.93 -7.39
N GLY A 56 -2.31 -9.21 -8.45
CA GLY A 56 -3.73 -9.62 -8.39
C GLY A 56 -4.70 -8.48 -8.09
N ILE A 57 -4.25 -7.21 -8.12
CA ILE A 57 -5.03 -6.03 -7.72
C ILE A 57 -4.90 -4.90 -8.75
N LEU A 58 -3.69 -4.43 -9.02
CA LEU A 58 -3.42 -3.33 -9.94
C LEU A 58 -3.21 -3.82 -11.38
N GLY A 59 -3.46 -2.92 -12.32
CA GLY A 59 -3.42 -3.22 -13.75
C GLY A 59 -4.77 -3.66 -14.30
N ASN A 60 -4.85 -3.81 -15.61
CA ASN A 60 -6.08 -4.23 -16.28
C ASN A 60 -6.35 -5.72 -16.12
N THR A 61 -5.28 -6.51 -16.00
CA THR A 61 -5.30 -7.96 -15.84
C THR A 61 -4.73 -8.42 -14.49
N GLY A 62 -4.50 -7.48 -13.55
CA GLY A 62 -4.00 -7.78 -12.22
C GLY A 62 -2.52 -8.13 -12.14
N ARG A 63 -1.72 -7.77 -13.14
CA ARG A 63 -0.27 -8.05 -13.16
C ARG A 63 0.57 -7.02 -12.40
N GLY A 64 -0.09 -6.22 -11.56
CA GLY A 64 0.57 -5.34 -10.63
C GLY A 64 1.02 -4.00 -11.23
N LEU A 65 2.03 -3.40 -10.60
CA LEU A 65 2.49 -2.06 -10.93
C LEU A 65 3.19 -1.98 -12.27
N THR A 66 3.91 -3.02 -12.66
CA THR A 66 4.59 -3.08 -13.95
C THR A 66 3.59 -2.94 -15.10
N GLU A 67 2.45 -3.63 -15.02
CA GLU A 67 1.36 -3.48 -15.98
C GLU A 67 0.71 -2.09 -15.88
N LEU A 68 0.36 -1.64 -14.67
CA LEU A 68 -0.34 -0.37 -14.45
C LEU A 68 0.43 0.81 -15.06
N GLN A 69 1.75 0.80 -14.95
CA GLN A 69 2.62 1.90 -15.40
C GLN A 69 3.39 1.58 -16.69
N ASN A 70 3.04 0.47 -17.36
CA ASN A 70 3.64 0.05 -18.62
C ASN A 70 5.19 -0.01 -18.57
N VAL A 71 5.71 -0.62 -17.52
CA VAL A 71 7.14 -0.88 -17.31
C VAL A 71 7.42 -2.35 -17.63
N ASP A 72 8.49 -2.60 -18.37
CA ASP A 72 8.93 -3.97 -18.67
C ASP A 72 9.32 -4.68 -17.35
N PRO A 73 8.71 -5.82 -17.00
CA PRO A 73 9.10 -6.58 -15.81
C PRO A 73 10.59 -6.93 -15.74
N ASP A 74 11.25 -7.07 -16.87
CA ASP A 74 12.70 -7.35 -16.93
C ASP A 74 13.56 -6.14 -16.47
N ASP A 75 12.97 -4.96 -16.42
CA ASP A 75 13.60 -3.79 -15.80
C ASP A 75 13.62 -3.83 -14.26
N VAL A 76 12.89 -4.77 -13.64
CA VAL A 76 12.88 -4.99 -12.19
C VAL A 76 13.70 -6.26 -11.90
N ASP A 77 14.77 -6.14 -11.11
CA ASP A 77 15.66 -7.28 -10.87
C ASP A 77 15.02 -8.38 -10.03
N ILE A 78 14.21 -8.02 -9.05
CA ILE A 78 13.53 -8.96 -8.15
C ILE A 78 12.12 -8.43 -7.87
N ILE A 79 11.11 -9.23 -8.13
CA ILE A 79 9.73 -8.98 -7.74
C ILE A 79 9.37 -9.96 -6.63
N VAL A 80 8.88 -9.45 -5.52
CA VAL A 80 8.36 -10.27 -4.42
C VAL A 80 6.88 -9.97 -4.22
N GLY A 81 6.14 -10.92 -3.68
CA GLY A 81 4.73 -10.72 -3.44
C GLY A 81 4.15 -11.70 -2.44
N ASN A 82 2.95 -11.39 -1.98
CA ASN A 82 2.18 -12.12 -0.99
C ASN A 82 1.03 -12.88 -1.66
N LEU A 83 0.82 -14.13 -1.28
CA LEU A 83 -0.26 -14.96 -1.82
C LEU A 83 -1.54 -14.92 -0.96
N ALA A 84 -1.53 -14.26 0.20
CA ALA A 84 -2.70 -14.21 1.06
C ALA A 84 -3.68 -13.09 0.69
N ILE A 85 -3.23 -12.00 0.07
CA ILE A 85 -4.07 -10.81 -0.14
C ILE A 85 -5.00 -10.99 -1.34
N ALA A 86 -4.46 -11.21 -2.53
CA ALA A 86 -5.27 -11.35 -3.74
C ALA A 86 -5.59 -12.81 -4.10
N PHE A 87 -4.72 -13.75 -3.71
CA PHE A 87 -4.82 -15.15 -4.15
C PHE A 87 -5.39 -16.09 -3.08
N SER A 88 -5.89 -15.55 -1.96
CA SER A 88 -6.65 -16.27 -0.91
C SER A 88 -5.95 -17.51 -0.34
N THR A 89 -4.61 -17.53 -0.34
CA THR A 89 -3.80 -18.63 0.20
C THR A 89 -2.80 -18.11 1.23
N ALA A 90 -1.74 -18.84 1.51
CA ALA A 90 -0.67 -18.41 2.41
C ALA A 90 0.69 -18.58 1.73
N GLY A 91 1.63 -17.72 2.11
CA GLY A 91 2.98 -17.73 1.59
C GLY A 91 3.27 -16.53 0.71
N GLY A 92 4.35 -16.62 -0.04
CA GLY A 92 4.80 -15.57 -0.95
C GLY A 92 5.61 -16.15 -2.08
N PHE A 93 5.94 -15.31 -3.03
CA PHE A 93 6.76 -15.65 -4.17
C PHE A 93 7.91 -14.65 -4.35
N CYS A 94 8.93 -15.11 -5.06
CA CYS A 94 9.99 -14.27 -5.55
C CYS A 94 10.23 -14.62 -7.01
N ALA A 95 10.02 -13.66 -7.90
CA ALA A 95 10.26 -13.78 -9.32
C ALA A 95 11.52 -12.98 -9.71
N SER A 96 12.39 -13.59 -10.46
CA SER A 96 13.64 -13.00 -10.94
C SER A 96 14.28 -13.86 -12.02
N THR A 97 15.48 -13.48 -12.50
CA THR A 97 16.25 -14.31 -13.41
C THR A 97 16.63 -15.65 -12.77
N LYS A 98 16.88 -16.67 -13.62
CA LYS A 98 17.25 -18.02 -13.15
C LYS A 98 18.46 -18.00 -12.22
N GLU A 99 19.44 -17.14 -12.51
CA GLU A 99 20.68 -17.00 -11.73
C GLU A 99 20.39 -16.48 -10.32
N ILE A 100 19.54 -15.45 -10.20
CA ILE A 100 19.17 -14.87 -8.90
C ILE A 100 18.36 -15.88 -8.09
N VAL A 101 17.36 -16.52 -8.71
CA VAL A 101 16.53 -17.54 -8.04
C VAL A 101 17.38 -18.73 -7.58
N LYS A 102 18.32 -19.20 -8.42
CA LYS A 102 19.26 -20.26 -8.03
C LYS A 102 20.14 -19.84 -6.85
N HIS A 103 20.64 -18.59 -6.88
CA HIS A 103 21.44 -18.05 -5.79
C HIS A 103 20.66 -17.99 -4.47
N GLN A 104 19.41 -17.54 -4.50
CA GLN A 104 18.53 -17.52 -3.33
C GLN A 104 18.28 -18.91 -2.74
N ARG A 105 18.05 -19.92 -3.60
CA ARG A 105 17.84 -21.30 -3.16
C ARG A 105 19.00 -21.88 -2.39
N ILE A 106 20.23 -21.47 -2.71
CA ILE A 106 21.46 -22.00 -2.11
C ILE A 106 21.88 -21.17 -0.89
N ASN A 107 21.65 -19.86 -0.89
CA ASN A 107 22.21 -18.93 0.07
C ASN A 107 21.15 -18.22 0.93
N GLY A 108 19.87 -18.32 0.59
CA GLY A 108 18.79 -17.72 1.36
C GLY A 108 18.56 -18.47 2.67
N LEU A 109 18.91 -17.86 3.81
CA LEU A 109 18.79 -18.51 5.13
C LEU A 109 17.39 -19.06 5.39
N SER A 110 16.36 -18.27 5.09
CA SER A 110 14.97 -18.70 5.25
C SER A 110 14.62 -19.88 4.36
N PHE A 111 15.17 -19.95 3.15
CA PHE A 111 14.92 -21.04 2.22
C PHE A 111 15.68 -22.31 2.60
N VAL A 112 16.94 -22.17 3.03
CA VAL A 112 17.81 -23.31 3.37
C VAL A 112 17.42 -23.95 4.70
N PHE A 113 17.00 -23.17 5.69
CA PHE A 113 16.73 -23.61 7.06
C PHE A 113 15.25 -23.66 7.43
N SER A 114 14.34 -23.58 6.45
CA SER A 114 12.91 -23.76 6.68
C SER A 114 12.29 -24.73 5.68
N ALA A 115 11.04 -25.10 5.89
CA ALA A 115 10.28 -25.93 4.96
C ALA A 115 9.78 -25.12 3.77
N ALA A 116 9.67 -25.76 2.61
CA ALA A 116 8.98 -25.21 1.47
C ALA A 116 7.49 -25.03 1.73
N MET A 117 6.84 -24.16 0.94
CA MET A 117 5.40 -23.96 1.01
C MET A 117 4.64 -25.30 0.86
N PRO A 118 3.62 -25.57 1.69
CA PRO A 118 2.78 -26.74 1.53
C PRO A 118 2.13 -26.78 0.14
N VAL A 119 2.08 -27.97 -0.47
CA VAL A 119 1.55 -28.16 -1.85
C VAL A 119 0.13 -27.64 -2.00
N MET A 120 -0.72 -27.81 -0.99
CA MET A 120 -2.10 -27.31 -1.02
C MET A 120 -2.17 -25.78 -1.14
N MET A 121 -1.24 -25.03 -0.53
CA MET A 121 -1.16 -23.56 -0.67
C MET A 121 -0.69 -23.17 -2.07
N ALA A 122 0.29 -23.87 -2.61
CA ALA A 122 0.76 -23.65 -3.98
C ALA A 122 -0.34 -23.94 -5.02
N ASN A 123 -1.05 -25.06 -4.88
CA ASN A 123 -2.18 -25.39 -5.75
C ASN A 123 -3.33 -24.38 -5.63
N GLY A 124 -3.67 -23.97 -4.41
CA GLY A 124 -4.67 -22.94 -4.16
C GLY A 124 -4.33 -21.63 -4.87
N SER A 125 -3.07 -21.20 -4.81
CA SER A 125 -2.61 -20.00 -5.51
C SER A 125 -2.71 -20.14 -7.03
N THR A 126 -2.36 -21.31 -7.58
CA THR A 126 -2.50 -21.57 -9.02
C THR A 126 -3.96 -21.48 -9.47
N VAL A 127 -4.86 -22.12 -8.75
CA VAL A 127 -6.30 -22.05 -9.04
C VAL A 127 -6.83 -20.61 -8.95
N ALA A 128 -6.40 -19.85 -7.95
CA ALA A 128 -6.78 -18.44 -7.82
C ALA A 128 -6.30 -17.61 -9.00
N MET A 129 -5.06 -17.83 -9.46
CA MET A 129 -4.51 -17.15 -10.65
C MET A 129 -5.27 -17.53 -11.92
N ASP A 130 -5.58 -18.81 -12.11
CA ASP A 130 -6.37 -19.30 -13.26
C ASP A 130 -7.79 -18.69 -13.28
N LEU A 131 -8.42 -18.53 -12.12
CA LEU A 131 -9.71 -17.88 -11.99
C LEU A 131 -9.65 -16.39 -12.35
N LEU A 132 -8.62 -15.68 -11.91
CA LEU A 132 -8.41 -14.27 -12.23
C LEU A 132 -8.08 -14.06 -13.71
N ASP A 133 -7.27 -14.92 -14.31
CA ASP A 133 -6.98 -14.89 -15.75
C ASP A 133 -8.23 -15.24 -16.59
N GLY A 134 -9.12 -16.06 -16.05
CA GLY A 134 -10.37 -16.48 -16.72
C GLY A 134 -11.51 -15.44 -16.65
N ASP A 135 -11.47 -14.51 -15.68
CA ASP A 135 -12.52 -13.50 -15.51
C ASP A 135 -11.93 -12.11 -15.18
N LEU A 136 -11.62 -11.36 -16.21
CA LEU A 136 -11.08 -10.00 -16.08
C LEU A 136 -12.11 -8.98 -15.54
N SER A 137 -13.40 -9.30 -15.53
CA SER A 137 -14.44 -8.42 -14.98
C SER A 137 -14.26 -8.14 -13.48
N VAL A 138 -13.54 -9.00 -12.77
CA VAL A 138 -13.17 -8.81 -11.37
C VAL A 138 -12.34 -7.52 -11.19
N PHE A 139 -11.39 -7.26 -12.08
CA PHE A 139 -10.55 -6.06 -12.02
C PHE A 139 -11.33 -4.80 -12.43
N GLU A 140 -12.21 -4.90 -13.42
CA GLU A 140 -13.11 -3.79 -13.82
C GLU A 140 -14.01 -3.39 -12.66
N ARG A 141 -14.64 -4.36 -12.00
CA ARG A 141 -15.49 -4.14 -10.84
C ARG A 141 -14.71 -3.56 -9.66
N LEU A 142 -13.46 -3.99 -9.43
CA LEU A 142 -12.62 -3.42 -8.39
C LEU A 142 -12.35 -1.93 -8.65
N ARG A 143 -12.02 -1.56 -9.89
CA ARG A 143 -11.79 -0.16 -10.29
C ARG A 143 -13.07 0.69 -10.16
N GLU A 144 -14.22 0.16 -10.60
CA GLU A 144 -15.51 0.82 -10.46
C GLU A 144 -15.83 1.06 -8.97
N ASN A 145 -15.71 0.04 -8.14
CA ASN A 145 -15.96 0.12 -6.70
C ASN A 145 -15.00 1.09 -5.99
N THR A 146 -13.73 1.13 -6.40
CA THR A 146 -12.75 2.12 -5.92
C THR A 146 -13.21 3.54 -6.26
N SER A 147 -13.65 3.78 -7.48
CA SER A 147 -14.15 5.08 -7.92
C SER A 147 -15.42 5.50 -7.18
N ILE A 148 -16.38 4.57 -6.98
CA ILE A 148 -17.60 4.81 -6.21
C ILE A 148 -17.25 5.28 -4.80
N LEU A 149 -16.38 4.56 -4.10
CA LEU A 149 -15.98 4.89 -2.73
C LEU A 149 -15.27 6.24 -2.65
N ARG A 150 -14.34 6.53 -3.56
CA ARG A 150 -13.63 7.82 -3.62
C ARG A 150 -14.58 8.98 -3.88
N ASN A 151 -15.46 8.84 -4.86
CA ASN A 151 -16.40 9.88 -5.24
C ASN A 151 -17.41 10.20 -4.12
N ALA A 152 -17.80 9.21 -3.32
CA ALA A 152 -18.66 9.41 -2.16
C ALA A 152 -17.96 10.22 -1.03
N LEU A 153 -16.65 10.05 -0.87
CA LEU A 153 -15.88 10.67 0.21
C LEU A 153 -15.22 12.01 -0.19
N ALA A 154 -14.90 12.20 -1.46
CA ALA A 154 -14.21 13.39 -1.96
C ALA A 154 -14.89 14.73 -1.61
N PRO A 155 -16.25 14.85 -1.57
CA PRO A 155 -16.91 16.10 -1.22
C PRO A 155 -16.78 16.53 0.23
N ILE A 156 -16.31 15.66 1.14
CA ILE A 156 -16.24 15.96 2.58
C ILE A 156 -15.02 16.86 2.84
N SER A 157 -15.27 18.11 3.19
CA SER A 157 -14.20 19.11 3.38
C SER A 157 -13.30 18.82 4.60
N ALA A 158 -13.83 18.14 5.62
CA ALA A 158 -13.14 17.84 6.87
C ALA A 158 -12.11 16.69 6.78
N ILE A 159 -11.98 16.05 5.62
CA ILE A 159 -11.05 14.93 5.42
C ILE A 159 -10.12 15.14 4.23
N THR A 160 -9.08 14.33 4.17
CA THR A 160 -8.18 14.22 3.02
C THR A 160 -7.95 12.75 2.70
N ILE A 161 -8.15 12.35 1.45
CA ILE A 161 -7.77 11.02 0.96
C ILE A 161 -6.32 11.10 0.48
N THR A 162 -5.42 10.42 1.20
CA THR A 162 -3.97 10.49 0.92
C THR A 162 -3.51 9.47 -0.10
N SER A 163 -4.27 8.39 -0.28
CA SER A 163 -3.93 7.30 -1.20
C SER A 163 -4.03 7.72 -2.68
N SER A 164 -3.22 7.08 -3.53
CA SER A 164 -3.24 7.29 -4.99
C SER A 164 -4.62 6.98 -5.59
N PRO A 165 -5.02 7.66 -6.67
CA PRO A 165 -6.36 7.49 -7.27
C PRO A 165 -6.69 6.05 -7.68
N GLU A 166 -5.72 5.31 -8.16
CA GLU A 166 -5.87 3.93 -8.63
C GLU A 166 -5.86 2.90 -7.49
N SER A 167 -5.47 3.33 -6.29
CA SER A 167 -5.37 2.44 -5.13
C SER A 167 -6.76 2.06 -4.61
N PRO A 168 -7.11 0.77 -4.51
CA PRO A 168 -8.32 0.32 -3.83
C PRO A 168 -8.20 0.40 -2.31
N LEU A 169 -7.00 0.66 -1.80
CA LEU A 169 -6.71 0.88 -0.39
C LEU A 169 -6.76 2.39 -0.11
N LEU A 170 -7.88 2.86 0.44
CA LEU A 170 -8.06 4.27 0.76
C LEU A 170 -7.62 4.55 2.20
N HIS A 171 -6.76 5.54 2.34
CA HIS A 171 -6.44 6.14 3.63
C HIS A 171 -7.09 7.52 3.72
N VAL A 172 -7.94 7.69 4.72
CA VAL A 172 -8.69 8.92 4.96
C VAL A 172 -8.22 9.52 6.27
N GLN A 173 -7.57 10.67 6.19
CA GLN A 173 -7.07 11.44 7.33
C GLN A 173 -8.02 12.60 7.63
N LEU A 174 -8.12 12.96 8.90
CA LEU A 174 -8.80 14.19 9.28
C LEU A 174 -7.98 15.39 8.80
N ARG A 175 -8.65 16.38 8.24
CA ARG A 175 -7.98 17.65 7.89
C ARG A 175 -7.67 18.39 9.19
N PRO A 176 -6.45 18.94 9.36
CA PRO A 176 -6.14 19.77 10.50
C PRO A 176 -7.11 20.95 10.59
N SER A 177 -7.55 21.29 11.80
CA SER A 177 -8.31 22.51 12.04
C SER A 177 -7.43 23.76 11.87
N GLU A 178 -8.04 24.93 11.79
CA GLU A 178 -7.28 26.19 11.72
C GLU A 178 -6.40 26.38 12.98
N ASP A 179 -6.83 25.86 14.12
CA ASP A 179 -6.06 25.86 15.37
C ASP A 179 -4.84 24.95 15.33
N ASP A 180 -4.87 23.89 14.47
CA ASP A 180 -3.76 22.96 14.25
C ASP A 180 -2.77 23.46 13.18
N THR A 181 -2.92 24.69 12.67
CA THR A 181 -2.24 25.19 11.47
C THR A 181 -0.73 25.30 11.59
N ASN A 182 -0.18 25.27 12.80
CA ASN A 182 1.25 25.23 12.99
C ASN A 182 1.76 23.80 13.24
N LEU A 183 1.57 22.91 12.26
CA LEU A 183 2.08 21.53 12.31
C LEU A 183 3.58 21.48 12.65
N ALA A 184 4.36 22.47 12.22
CA ALA A 184 5.78 22.53 12.54
C ALA A 184 6.04 22.71 14.04
N VAL A 185 5.22 23.54 14.72
CA VAL A 185 5.28 23.70 16.18
C VAL A 185 4.80 22.45 16.88
N LEU A 186 3.69 21.86 16.40
CA LEU A 186 3.18 20.60 16.93
C LEU A 186 4.20 19.48 16.88
N TYR A 187 4.91 19.34 15.76
CA TYR A 187 5.99 18.33 15.60
C TYR A 187 7.24 18.65 16.44
N SER A 188 7.43 19.89 16.88
CA SER A 188 8.57 20.26 17.74
C SER A 188 8.37 19.92 19.21
N ASP A 189 7.12 19.72 19.67
CA ASP A 189 6.81 19.28 21.03
C ASP A 189 6.27 17.84 21.03
N PRO A 190 7.05 16.85 21.47
CA PRO A 190 6.64 15.46 21.49
C PRO A 190 5.38 15.17 22.32
N LYS A 191 5.12 15.93 23.40
CA LYS A 191 3.94 15.75 24.25
C LYS A 191 2.68 16.30 23.58
N ALA A 192 2.77 17.50 23.01
CA ALA A 192 1.68 18.10 22.25
C ALA A 192 1.32 17.23 21.04
N HIS A 193 2.33 16.74 20.31
CA HIS A 193 2.15 15.81 19.18
C HIS A 193 1.45 14.52 19.61
N ALA A 194 1.91 13.86 20.68
CA ALA A 194 1.28 12.65 21.18
C ALA A 194 -0.18 12.87 21.61
N SER A 195 -0.48 13.98 22.27
CA SER A 195 -1.85 14.33 22.66
C SER A 195 -2.76 14.58 21.45
N TRP A 196 -2.25 15.30 20.45
CA TRP A 196 -2.97 15.54 19.20
C TRP A 196 -3.24 14.23 18.44
N MET A 197 -2.24 13.35 18.32
CA MET A 197 -2.40 12.04 17.69
C MET A 197 -3.46 11.19 18.40
N ALA A 198 -3.49 11.21 19.74
CA ALA A 198 -4.48 10.50 20.53
C ALA A 198 -5.90 11.06 20.28
N SER A 199 -6.06 12.39 20.20
CA SER A 199 -7.35 13.01 19.88
C SER A 199 -7.86 12.61 18.50
N GLN A 200 -6.99 12.58 17.47
CA GLN A 200 -7.32 12.12 16.12
C GLN A 200 -7.80 10.65 16.15
N GLN A 201 -7.10 9.78 16.89
CA GLN A 201 -7.47 8.37 17.03
C GLN A 201 -8.86 8.18 17.64
N GLU A 202 -9.23 8.96 18.65
CA GLU A 202 -10.56 8.86 19.28
C GLU A 202 -11.68 9.30 18.33
N VAL A 203 -11.45 10.32 17.50
CA VAL A 203 -12.41 10.72 16.46
C VAL A 203 -12.59 9.61 15.43
N LEU A 204 -11.50 9.06 14.91
CA LEU A 204 -11.53 7.97 13.92
C LEU A 204 -12.22 6.71 14.49
N LYS A 205 -12.02 6.42 15.78
CA LYS A 205 -12.67 5.31 16.49
C LYS A 205 -14.20 5.48 16.59
N LYS A 206 -14.68 6.71 16.76
CA LYS A 206 -16.12 6.99 16.73
C LYS A 206 -16.71 6.71 15.36
N ILE A 207 -16.04 7.15 14.29
CA ILE A 207 -16.47 6.93 12.90
C ILE A 207 -16.50 5.42 12.59
N GLU A 208 -15.45 4.69 12.92
CA GLU A 208 -15.34 3.22 12.75
C GLU A 208 -16.53 2.52 13.43
N ARG A 209 -16.85 2.88 14.69
CA ARG A 209 -17.99 2.29 15.41
C ARG A 209 -19.34 2.60 14.79
N LEU A 210 -19.54 3.82 14.29
CA LEU A 210 -20.80 4.20 13.64
C LEU A 210 -21.00 3.42 12.35
N ALA A 211 -19.95 3.27 11.54
CA ALA A 211 -20.00 2.48 10.32
C ALA A 211 -20.27 0.99 10.63
N LEU A 212 -19.59 0.44 11.64
CA LEU A 212 -19.78 -0.94 12.07
C LEU A 212 -21.20 -1.22 12.56
N ASN A 213 -21.80 -0.30 13.35
CA ASN A 213 -23.16 -0.42 13.81
C ASN A 213 -24.21 -0.43 12.68
N GLN A 214 -23.84 0.07 11.50
CA GLN A 214 -24.65 0.04 10.28
C GLN A 214 -24.24 -1.09 9.33
N GLY A 215 -23.39 -2.04 9.80
CA GLY A 215 -23.00 -3.23 9.05
C GLY A 215 -21.80 -3.05 8.10
N VAL A 216 -21.10 -1.91 8.16
CA VAL A 216 -19.91 -1.66 7.34
C VAL A 216 -18.66 -1.68 8.20
N TRP A 217 -17.80 -2.66 7.95
CA TRP A 217 -16.53 -2.76 8.66
C TRP A 217 -15.43 -2.00 7.92
N ILE A 218 -14.93 -0.96 8.55
CA ILE A 218 -13.71 -0.24 8.18
C ILE A 218 -12.72 -0.36 9.33
N SER A 219 -11.45 -0.11 9.07
CA SER A 219 -10.41 -0.16 10.11
C SER A 219 -9.71 1.18 10.26
N ARG A 220 -8.98 1.32 11.35
CA ARG A 220 -8.07 2.44 11.56
C ARG A 220 -6.65 1.99 11.34
N ASN A 221 -5.86 2.83 10.71
CA ASN A 221 -4.42 2.66 10.67
C ASN A 221 -3.84 3.30 11.94
N PRO A 222 -3.39 2.51 12.94
CA PRO A 222 -2.81 3.07 14.14
C PRO A 222 -1.46 3.70 13.80
N HIS A 223 -1.15 4.81 14.47
CA HIS A 223 0.20 5.31 14.44
C HIS A 223 1.13 4.28 15.09
N ILE A 224 2.08 3.76 14.34
CA ILE A 224 3.17 2.94 14.85
C ILE A 224 4.39 3.86 14.94
N PRO A 225 4.86 4.20 16.16
CA PRO A 225 6.03 5.04 16.32
C PRO A 225 7.24 4.44 15.55
N SER A 226 7.90 5.26 14.78
CA SER A 226 9.15 4.88 14.14
C SER A 226 10.26 4.80 15.17
N ILE A 227 11.26 3.93 14.93
CA ILE A 227 12.50 3.89 15.72
C ILE A 227 13.25 5.22 15.65
N ARG A 228 13.02 5.99 14.58
CA ARG A 228 13.56 7.34 14.38
C ARG A 228 12.42 8.34 14.38
N ALA A 229 12.31 9.13 15.43
CA ALA A 229 11.26 10.14 15.58
C ALA A 229 11.20 11.14 14.41
N GLU A 230 12.33 11.37 13.74
CA GLU A 230 12.39 12.25 12.56
C GLU A 230 11.58 11.72 11.38
N LEU A 231 11.38 10.39 11.30
CA LEU A 231 10.57 9.75 10.26
C LEU A 231 9.06 9.83 10.54
N ASP A 232 8.67 10.23 11.75
CA ASP A 232 7.26 10.35 12.14
C ASP A 232 6.66 11.73 11.85
N GLN A 233 7.40 12.60 11.17
CA GLN A 233 6.99 13.97 10.85
C GLN A 233 6.24 14.13 9.52
N GLY A 234 6.02 13.06 8.78
CA GLY A 234 5.34 13.09 7.47
C GLY A 234 3.83 12.85 7.56
N PRO A 235 3.09 13.18 6.49
CA PRO A 235 1.65 12.88 6.39
C PRO A 235 1.31 11.40 6.60
N TRP A 236 2.24 10.50 6.23
CA TRP A 236 2.12 9.05 6.40
C TRP A 236 2.11 8.59 7.86
N ALA A 237 2.66 9.38 8.77
CA ALA A 237 2.68 9.07 10.21
C ALA A 237 1.35 9.36 10.90
N ARG A 238 0.44 10.08 10.23
CA ARG A 238 -0.84 10.49 10.82
C ARG A 238 -1.83 9.34 10.86
N PRO A 239 -2.67 9.26 11.91
CA PRO A 239 -3.78 8.32 11.97
C PRO A 239 -4.72 8.49 10.78
N SER A 240 -5.22 7.38 10.26
CA SER A 240 -6.18 7.38 9.16
C SER A 240 -7.24 6.29 9.34
N LEU A 241 -8.40 6.48 8.76
CA LEU A 241 -9.28 5.36 8.43
C LEU A 241 -8.67 4.62 7.24
N ARG A 242 -8.63 3.30 7.35
CA ARG A 242 -8.24 2.39 6.28
C ARG A 242 -9.48 1.72 5.74
N ILE A 243 -9.81 2.03 4.50
CA ILE A 243 -11.01 1.54 3.82
C ILE A 243 -10.54 0.81 2.56
N ILE A 244 -11.00 -0.42 2.36
CA ILE A 244 -10.58 -1.24 1.23
C ILE A 244 -11.78 -1.46 0.33
N ALA A 245 -11.68 -1.01 -0.93
CA ALA A 245 -12.62 -1.38 -1.96
C ALA A 245 -12.39 -2.86 -2.35
N THR A 246 -13.47 -3.58 -2.60
CA THR A 246 -13.43 -5.00 -2.97
C THR A 246 -14.25 -5.27 -4.20
N SER A 247 -13.82 -6.23 -5.02
CA SER A 247 -14.58 -6.74 -6.15
C SER A 247 -15.67 -7.73 -5.75
N ALA A 248 -15.72 -8.16 -4.47
CA ALA A 248 -16.73 -9.08 -3.96
C ALA A 248 -18.13 -8.44 -3.88
N LEU A 249 -18.20 -7.12 -3.75
CA LEU A 249 -19.45 -6.37 -3.74
C LEU A 249 -19.84 -5.95 -5.16
N SER A 250 -21.13 -5.98 -5.44
CA SER A 250 -21.68 -5.31 -6.62
C SER A 250 -21.53 -3.79 -6.51
N PRO A 251 -21.55 -3.04 -7.61
CA PRO A 251 -21.50 -1.56 -7.55
C PRO A 251 -22.64 -0.94 -6.72
N ALA A 252 -23.81 -1.57 -6.66
CA ALA A 252 -24.94 -1.11 -5.85
C ALA A 252 -24.67 -1.27 -4.34
N GLU A 253 -24.14 -2.43 -3.92
CA GLU A 253 -23.74 -2.67 -2.53
C GLU A 253 -22.58 -1.77 -2.12
N MET A 254 -21.63 -1.52 -3.03
CA MET A 254 -20.53 -0.59 -2.78
C MET A 254 -21.02 0.85 -2.58
N ARG A 255 -22.02 1.32 -3.36
CA ARG A 255 -22.65 2.64 -3.15
C ARG A 255 -23.29 2.73 -1.77
N GLN A 256 -24.06 1.70 -1.39
CA GLN A 256 -24.67 1.66 -0.07
C GLN A 256 -23.63 1.70 1.05
N ALA A 257 -22.57 0.91 0.95
CA ALA A 257 -21.47 0.92 1.93
C ALA A 257 -20.76 2.29 1.97
N ALA A 258 -20.50 2.90 0.82
CA ALA A 258 -19.87 4.22 0.73
C ALA A 258 -20.74 5.32 1.36
N ASP A 259 -22.05 5.27 1.16
CA ASP A 259 -23.00 6.21 1.77
C ASP A 259 -23.02 6.07 3.30
N ILE A 260 -22.96 4.84 3.82
CA ILE A 260 -22.87 4.58 5.27
C ILE A 260 -21.57 5.16 5.84
N VAL A 261 -20.44 4.93 5.17
CA VAL A 261 -19.14 5.49 5.60
C VAL A 261 -19.17 7.01 5.57
N ARG A 262 -19.68 7.60 4.49
CA ARG A 262 -19.86 9.05 4.35
C ARG A 262 -20.72 9.62 5.46
N ALA A 263 -21.90 9.04 5.70
CA ALA A 263 -22.80 9.47 6.76
C ALA A 263 -22.16 9.38 8.15
N SER A 264 -21.39 8.33 8.42
CA SER A 264 -20.66 8.15 9.67
C SER A 264 -19.60 9.23 9.88
N ILE A 265 -18.86 9.60 8.82
CA ILE A 265 -17.86 10.68 8.88
C ILE A 265 -18.54 12.03 9.13
N VAL A 266 -19.58 12.35 8.35
CA VAL A 266 -20.30 13.63 8.47
C VAL A 266 -20.99 13.76 9.83
N SER A 267 -21.53 12.68 10.37
CA SER A 267 -22.15 12.68 11.72
C SER A 267 -21.17 13.02 12.84
N VAL A 268 -19.90 12.70 12.69
CA VAL A 268 -18.89 12.95 13.74
C VAL A 268 -18.18 14.29 13.54
N LEU A 269 -17.94 14.69 12.29
CA LEU A 269 -17.11 15.87 11.98
C LEU A 269 -17.93 17.12 11.67
N GLY A 270 -19.23 16.96 11.41
CA GLY A 270 -20.03 18.01 10.80
C GLY A 270 -19.78 18.07 9.29
N SER A 271 -20.68 18.68 8.56
CA SER A 271 -20.61 18.85 7.09
C SER A 271 -19.52 19.83 6.69
#